data_5636733ede25a5522ad72cfc351a0256
#
_entry.id   5636733ede25a5522ad72cfc351a0256
#
_cell.length_a   1.000
_cell.length_b   1.000
_cell.length_c   1.000
_cell.angle_alpha   90.00
_cell.angle_beta   90.00
_cell.angle_gamma   90.00
#
_symmetry.space_group_name_H-M   'P 1'
#
loop_
_entity.id
_entity.type
_entity.pdbx_description
1 polymer ?
#
loop_
_entity_poly.entity_id
_entity_poly.type
_entity_poly.pdbx_seq_one_letter_code
_entity_poly.pdbx_strand_id
1 'polypeptide(L)'
;STRLLQEGSRPKVLLSDTVGFIRNLPTELIEAFKSTLETVRDADLLLQVVDANDDFEAHLRTTQQVLEDLGANRIPVQLVFNKTDQADPLRLGMLKRLYPDAVFISALNSGVARLQEHIRTFFEQRMKTVTIRLDYQHSQRLSDIYEWSRVDEIDYREEGIQMTLTSLPGYLNRLRSHLAPNFTELPA
;
A
#
# COMPACT_ATOMS: atom_id res chain seq x y z
N SER A 1 -8.26 12.93 1.73
CA SER A 1 -9.10 12.11 2.65
C SER A 1 -8.55 10.69 2.73
N THR A 2 -8.57 10.08 3.92
CA THR A 2 -8.10 8.70 4.15
C THR A 2 -9.28 7.79 4.44
N ARG A 3 -9.31 6.62 3.81
CA ARG A 3 -10.36 5.60 3.99
C ARG A 3 -9.73 4.21 4.13
N LEU A 4 -10.41 3.34 4.89
CA LEU A 4 -10.06 1.93 4.96
C LEU A 4 -10.45 1.24 3.65
N LEU A 5 -9.52 0.49 3.04
CA LEU A 5 -9.76 -0.18 1.77
C LEU A 5 -10.80 -1.29 1.90
N GLN A 6 -10.73 -2.04 3.00
CA GLN A 6 -11.66 -3.14 3.30
C GLN A 6 -11.79 -3.33 4.81
N GLU A 7 -13.02 -3.40 5.31
CA GLU A 7 -13.27 -3.72 6.72
C GLU A 7 -12.85 -5.16 7.03
N GLY A 8 -12.20 -5.35 8.18
CA GLY A 8 -11.76 -6.67 8.64
C GLY A 8 -10.41 -7.15 8.09
N SER A 9 -9.79 -6.47 7.11
CA SER A 9 -8.43 -6.82 6.66
C SER A 9 -7.40 -6.60 7.77
N ARG A 10 -6.42 -7.50 7.86
CA ARG A 10 -5.29 -7.39 8.79
C ARG A 10 -3.98 -7.72 8.04
N PRO A 11 -2.96 -6.88 8.09
CA PRO A 11 -2.98 -5.50 8.61
C PRO A 11 -3.96 -4.61 7.82
N LYS A 12 -4.40 -3.52 8.42
CA LYS A 12 -5.32 -2.57 7.78
C LYS A 12 -4.63 -1.88 6.60
N VAL A 13 -5.29 -1.85 5.44
CA VAL A 13 -4.84 -1.10 4.27
C VAL A 13 -5.63 0.20 4.19
N LEU A 14 -4.94 1.33 4.28
CA LEU A 14 -5.51 2.66 4.20
C LEU A 14 -5.28 3.23 2.79
N LEU A 15 -6.34 3.77 2.19
CA LEU A 15 -6.27 4.50 0.93
C LEU A 15 -6.39 5.99 1.23
N SER A 16 -5.33 6.74 0.91
CA SER A 16 -5.31 8.19 1.04
C SER A 16 -5.43 8.84 -0.32
N ASP A 17 -6.45 9.69 -0.47
CA ASP A 17 -6.62 10.50 -1.66
C ASP A 17 -5.77 11.78 -1.52
N THR A 18 -4.94 12.00 -2.52
CA THR A 18 -4.09 13.20 -2.64
C THR A 18 -4.74 14.22 -3.59
N VAL A 19 -4.28 15.44 -3.54
CA VAL A 19 -4.65 16.42 -4.57
C VAL A 19 -4.04 15.97 -5.90
N GLY A 20 -4.88 15.80 -6.94
CA GLY A 20 -4.41 15.37 -8.26
C GLY A 20 -3.36 16.30 -8.83
N PHE A 21 -2.35 15.75 -9.52
CA PHE A 21 -1.35 16.54 -10.23
C PHE A 21 -2.05 17.28 -11.38
N ILE A 22 -2.18 18.60 -11.22
CA ILE A 22 -2.76 19.48 -12.23
C ILE A 22 -1.71 19.69 -13.34
N ARG A 23 -2.13 19.70 -14.59
CA ARG A 23 -1.28 20.12 -15.73
C ARG A 23 -0.64 21.46 -15.39
N ASN A 24 0.70 21.58 -15.50
CA ASN A 24 1.46 22.80 -15.22
C ASN A 24 1.34 23.29 -13.76
N LEU A 25 1.72 22.43 -12.77
CA LEU A 25 1.91 22.89 -11.40
C LEU A 25 3.01 23.97 -11.39
N PRO A 26 2.69 25.23 -11.06
CA PRO A 26 3.72 26.24 -10.84
C PRO A 26 4.63 25.80 -9.69
N THR A 27 5.93 26.10 -9.79
CA THR A 27 6.94 25.72 -8.79
C THR A 27 6.58 26.22 -7.39
N GLU A 28 5.90 27.36 -7.31
CA GLU A 28 5.39 27.95 -6.05
C GLU A 28 4.30 27.09 -5.37
N LEU A 29 3.49 26.37 -6.15
CA LEU A 29 2.50 25.45 -5.61
C LEU A 29 3.12 24.14 -5.09
N ILE A 30 4.27 23.71 -5.60
CA ILE A 30 5.00 22.54 -5.09
C ILE A 30 5.38 22.76 -3.62
N GLU A 31 5.76 23.96 -3.23
CA GLU A 31 6.05 24.27 -1.82
C GLU A 31 4.80 24.25 -0.92
N ALA A 32 3.67 24.76 -1.41
CA ALA A 32 2.40 24.69 -0.69
C ALA A 32 1.88 23.25 -0.53
N PHE A 33 2.23 22.36 -1.48
CA PHE A 33 1.87 20.94 -1.44
C PHE A 33 2.84 20.08 -0.64
N LYS A 34 3.98 20.59 -0.17
CA LYS A 34 4.97 19.81 0.59
C LYS A 34 4.35 19.05 1.77
N SER A 35 3.46 19.67 2.52
CA SER A 35 2.78 19.00 3.66
C SER A 35 1.83 17.87 3.22
N THR A 36 1.19 18.00 2.05
CA THR A 36 0.35 16.95 1.48
C THR A 36 1.21 15.84 0.87
N LEU A 37 2.40 16.18 0.37
CA LEU A 37 3.37 15.27 -0.23
C LEU A 37 4.19 14.49 0.81
N GLU A 38 4.24 14.93 2.08
CA GLU A 38 4.80 14.15 3.18
C GLU A 38 4.06 12.81 3.34
N THR A 39 2.74 12.79 3.13
CA THR A 39 1.93 11.56 3.13
C THR A 39 2.39 10.57 2.04
N VAL A 40 2.95 11.06 0.93
CA VAL A 40 3.47 10.21 -0.15
C VAL A 40 4.71 9.44 0.30
N ARG A 41 5.58 10.05 1.12
CA ARG A 41 6.81 9.40 1.62
C ARG A 41 6.55 8.23 2.56
N ASP A 42 5.41 8.28 3.25
CA ASP A 42 5.01 7.25 4.22
C ASP A 42 4.15 6.15 3.58
N ALA A 43 3.90 6.23 2.27
CA ALA A 43 3.09 5.25 1.56
C ALA A 43 3.89 3.96 1.27
N ASP A 44 3.24 2.82 1.40
CA ASP A 44 3.79 1.51 1.02
C ASP A 44 3.55 1.21 -0.47
N LEU A 45 2.60 1.89 -1.11
CA LEU A 45 2.25 1.78 -2.52
C LEU A 45 1.62 3.08 -3.01
N LEU A 46 2.03 3.54 -4.19
CA LEU A 46 1.41 4.66 -4.89
C LEU A 46 0.56 4.13 -6.04
N LEU A 47 -0.66 4.64 -6.17
CA LEU A 47 -1.52 4.38 -7.32
C LEU A 47 -1.48 5.59 -8.26
N GLN A 48 -0.86 5.44 -9.42
CA GLN A 48 -0.90 6.46 -10.47
C GLN A 48 -2.08 6.19 -11.39
N VAL A 49 -3.18 6.93 -11.18
CA VAL A 49 -4.43 6.75 -11.93
C VAL A 49 -4.47 7.72 -13.10
N VAL A 50 -4.64 7.19 -14.30
CA VAL A 50 -4.75 7.96 -15.54
C VAL A 50 -6.01 7.57 -16.32
N ASP A 51 -6.52 8.49 -17.14
CA ASP A 51 -7.60 8.19 -18.08
C ASP A 51 -7.03 7.44 -19.29
N ALA A 52 -7.63 6.28 -19.61
CA ALA A 52 -7.20 5.47 -20.77
C ALA A 52 -7.37 6.20 -22.11
N ASN A 53 -8.17 7.25 -22.16
CA ASN A 53 -8.47 8.02 -23.40
C ASN A 53 -7.63 9.28 -23.55
N ASP A 54 -6.95 9.69 -22.50
CA ASP A 54 -6.18 10.95 -22.47
C ASP A 54 -4.73 10.75 -22.97
N ASP A 55 -4.03 11.86 -23.19
CA ASP A 55 -2.58 11.87 -23.36
C ASP A 55 -1.91 11.89 -21.96
N PHE A 56 -1.64 10.71 -21.44
CA PHE A 56 -1.14 10.52 -20.08
C PHE A 56 0.39 10.49 -19.99
N GLU A 57 1.12 10.36 -21.09
CA GLU A 57 2.58 10.14 -21.06
C GLU A 57 3.32 11.34 -20.45
N ALA A 58 2.87 12.56 -20.73
CA ALA A 58 3.43 13.76 -20.11
C ALA A 58 3.18 13.76 -18.58
N HIS A 59 2.00 13.29 -18.15
CA HIS A 59 1.65 13.18 -16.74
C HIS A 59 2.51 12.11 -16.03
N LEU A 60 2.79 10.98 -16.69
CA LEU A 60 3.68 9.96 -16.11
C LEU A 60 5.07 10.53 -15.85
N ARG A 61 5.64 11.25 -16.83
CA ARG A 61 6.96 11.88 -16.68
C ARG A 61 6.99 12.93 -15.56
N THR A 62 5.97 13.81 -15.52
CA THR A 62 5.87 14.84 -14.46
C THR A 62 5.75 14.21 -13.09
N THR A 63 4.91 13.16 -12.93
CA THR A 63 4.75 12.46 -11.65
C THR A 63 6.06 11.83 -11.22
N GLN A 64 6.78 11.16 -12.13
CA GLN A 64 8.06 10.54 -11.84
C GLN A 64 9.08 11.57 -11.35
N GLN A 65 9.21 12.73 -12.03
CA GLN A 65 10.12 13.80 -11.62
C GLN A 65 9.78 14.30 -10.21
N VAL A 66 8.50 14.52 -9.91
CA VAL A 66 8.07 14.97 -8.58
C VAL A 66 8.39 13.93 -7.51
N LEU A 67 8.20 12.64 -7.79
CA LEU A 67 8.56 11.57 -6.83
C LEU A 67 10.07 11.51 -6.58
N GLU A 68 10.89 11.77 -7.60
CA GLU A 68 12.35 11.89 -7.47
C GLU A 68 12.74 13.11 -6.60
N ASP A 69 12.16 14.28 -6.87
CA ASP A 69 12.41 15.51 -6.11
C ASP A 69 12.00 15.38 -4.63
N LEU A 70 11.00 14.54 -4.34
CA LEU A 70 10.55 14.22 -2.99
C LEU A 70 11.39 13.12 -2.32
N GLY A 71 12.30 12.46 -3.04
CA GLY A 71 13.02 11.28 -2.53
C GLY A 71 12.12 10.06 -2.32
N ALA A 72 10.97 10.00 -3.00
CA ALA A 72 9.97 8.93 -2.94
C ALA A 72 10.13 7.90 -4.06
N ASN A 73 11.21 7.93 -4.81
CA ASN A 73 11.50 7.05 -5.97
C ASN A 73 11.67 5.56 -5.62
N ARG A 74 11.75 5.22 -4.32
CA ARG A 74 11.82 3.83 -3.84
C ARG A 74 10.46 3.22 -3.56
N ILE A 75 9.41 4.03 -3.52
CA ILE A 75 8.05 3.56 -3.25
C ILE A 75 7.52 2.92 -4.53
N PRO A 76 6.98 1.70 -4.47
CA PRO A 76 6.36 1.07 -5.62
C PRO A 76 5.22 1.91 -6.19
N VAL A 77 5.18 2.08 -7.51
CA VAL A 77 4.10 2.79 -8.20
C VAL A 77 3.33 1.79 -9.06
N GLN A 78 2.03 1.70 -8.84
CA GLN A 78 1.12 0.92 -9.67
C GLN A 78 0.37 1.84 -10.62
N LEU A 79 0.60 1.67 -11.92
CA LEU A 79 -0.15 2.38 -12.96
C LEU A 79 -1.55 1.77 -13.10
N VAL A 80 -2.56 2.64 -13.10
CA VAL A 80 -3.98 2.27 -13.23
C VAL A 80 -4.61 3.07 -14.36
N PHE A 81 -5.01 2.40 -15.42
CA PHE A 81 -5.83 2.99 -16.50
C PHE A 81 -7.30 2.91 -16.13
N ASN A 82 -7.92 4.07 -15.90
CA ASN A 82 -9.34 4.18 -15.61
C ASN A 82 -10.14 4.57 -16.87
N LYS A 83 -11.45 4.50 -16.80
CA LYS A 83 -12.42 4.78 -17.86
C LYS A 83 -12.25 3.89 -19.09
N THR A 84 -11.87 2.64 -18.87
CA THR A 84 -11.67 1.66 -19.97
C THR A 84 -12.96 1.31 -20.71
N ASP A 85 -14.11 1.59 -20.12
CA ASP A 85 -15.44 1.47 -20.74
C ASP A 85 -15.67 2.48 -21.87
N GLN A 86 -14.93 3.59 -21.87
CA GLN A 86 -15.01 4.64 -22.89
C GLN A 86 -13.87 4.55 -23.91
N ALA A 87 -12.92 3.64 -23.74
CA ALA A 87 -11.76 3.54 -24.60
C ALA A 87 -12.06 2.71 -25.85
N ASP A 88 -11.50 3.18 -26.98
CA ASP A 88 -11.50 2.41 -28.22
C ASP A 88 -10.81 1.05 -28.01
N PRO A 89 -11.39 -0.08 -28.51
CA PRO A 89 -10.83 -1.41 -28.31
C PRO A 89 -9.39 -1.58 -28.85
N LEU A 90 -9.04 -0.91 -29.97
CA LEU A 90 -7.68 -0.97 -30.54
C LEU A 90 -6.70 -0.25 -29.64
N ARG A 91 -7.07 0.96 -29.13
CA ARG A 91 -6.28 1.71 -28.18
C ARG A 91 -6.07 0.90 -26.89
N LEU A 92 -7.12 0.30 -26.35
CA LEU A 92 -7.05 -0.52 -25.16
C LEU A 92 -6.13 -1.75 -25.35
N GLY A 93 -6.22 -2.40 -26.51
CA GLY A 93 -5.32 -3.50 -26.87
C GLY A 93 -3.86 -3.07 -26.93
N MET A 94 -3.58 -1.89 -27.49
CA MET A 94 -2.24 -1.31 -27.55
C MET A 94 -1.71 -0.98 -26.15
N LEU A 95 -2.50 -0.33 -25.31
CA LEU A 95 -2.12 0.01 -23.94
C LEU A 95 -1.78 -1.22 -23.10
N LYS A 96 -2.55 -2.30 -23.20
CA LYS A 96 -2.27 -3.57 -22.53
C LYS A 96 -0.96 -4.23 -22.96
N ARG A 97 -0.55 -4.01 -24.22
CA ARG A 97 0.75 -4.50 -24.72
C ARG A 97 1.92 -3.64 -24.26
N LEU A 98 1.76 -2.32 -24.21
CA LEU A 98 2.79 -1.38 -23.79
C LEU A 98 2.99 -1.36 -22.27
N TYR A 99 1.92 -1.58 -21.51
CA TYR A 99 1.91 -1.54 -20.04
C TYR A 99 1.32 -2.84 -19.48
N PRO A 100 2.02 -3.99 -19.62
CA PRO A 100 1.49 -5.29 -19.21
C PRO A 100 1.22 -5.40 -17.70
N ASP A 101 1.97 -4.65 -16.87
CA ASP A 101 1.84 -4.63 -15.42
C ASP A 101 0.81 -3.61 -14.91
N ALA A 102 0.19 -2.84 -15.82
CA ALA A 102 -0.83 -1.86 -15.44
C ALA A 102 -2.18 -2.52 -15.14
N VAL A 103 -2.92 -1.94 -14.23
CA VAL A 103 -4.31 -2.34 -13.93
C VAL A 103 -5.28 -1.54 -14.78
N PHE A 104 -6.18 -2.22 -15.46
CA PHE A 104 -7.18 -1.61 -16.34
C PHE A 104 -8.57 -1.72 -15.70
N ILE A 105 -9.21 -0.59 -15.41
CA ILE A 105 -10.50 -0.52 -14.72
C ILE A 105 -11.48 0.45 -15.38
N SER A 106 -12.75 0.27 -15.05
CA SER A 106 -13.76 1.32 -15.10
C SER A 106 -14.31 1.52 -13.69
N ALA A 107 -14.09 2.69 -13.10
CA ALA A 107 -14.56 2.98 -11.75
C ALA A 107 -16.10 3.04 -11.64
N LEU A 108 -16.80 3.23 -12.74
CA LEU A 108 -18.28 3.22 -12.81
C LEU A 108 -18.85 1.80 -12.79
N ASN A 109 -18.04 0.80 -13.11
CA ASN A 109 -18.44 -0.60 -13.20
C ASN A 109 -17.73 -1.44 -12.12
N SER A 110 -17.65 -2.75 -12.30
CA SER A 110 -16.99 -3.69 -11.37
C SER A 110 -15.47 -3.53 -11.23
N GLY A 111 -14.86 -2.53 -11.90
CA GLY A 111 -13.41 -2.33 -11.91
C GLY A 111 -12.80 -1.98 -10.55
N VAL A 112 -13.58 -1.39 -9.65
CA VAL A 112 -13.11 -1.07 -8.28
C VAL A 112 -12.77 -2.33 -7.49
N ALA A 113 -13.62 -3.37 -7.56
CA ALA A 113 -13.36 -4.64 -6.89
C ALA A 113 -12.07 -5.31 -7.41
N ARG A 114 -11.81 -5.22 -8.73
CA ARG A 114 -10.57 -5.72 -9.34
C ARG A 114 -9.34 -4.97 -8.85
N LEU A 115 -9.42 -3.65 -8.70
CA LEU A 115 -8.33 -2.84 -8.17
C LEU A 115 -8.07 -3.18 -6.70
N GLN A 116 -9.12 -3.31 -5.89
CA GLN A 116 -9.00 -3.72 -4.48
C GLN A 116 -8.31 -5.08 -4.35
N GLU A 117 -8.70 -6.05 -5.17
CA GLU A 117 -8.08 -7.38 -5.22
C GLU A 117 -6.61 -7.31 -5.62
N HIS A 118 -6.27 -6.48 -6.61
CA HIS A 118 -4.89 -6.26 -7.02
C HIS A 118 -4.04 -5.67 -5.90
N ILE A 119 -4.55 -4.64 -5.20
CA ILE A 119 -3.86 -4.03 -4.05
C ILE A 119 -3.67 -5.06 -2.93
N ARG A 120 -4.70 -5.87 -2.62
CA ARG A 120 -4.61 -6.93 -1.63
C ARG A 120 -3.50 -7.93 -1.96
N THR A 121 -3.49 -8.44 -3.19
CA THR A 121 -2.48 -9.38 -3.69
C THR A 121 -1.07 -8.77 -3.63
N PHE A 122 -0.93 -7.48 -3.97
CA PHE A 122 0.34 -6.76 -3.88
C PHE A 122 0.91 -6.79 -2.46
N PHE A 123 0.09 -6.54 -1.44
CA PHE A 123 0.52 -6.57 -0.05
C PHE A 123 0.75 -7.99 0.45
N GLU A 124 -0.15 -8.94 0.15
CA GLU A 124 -0.02 -10.34 0.57
C GLU A 124 1.28 -10.99 0.10
N GLN A 125 1.70 -10.73 -1.14
CA GLN A 125 2.95 -11.24 -1.69
C GLN A 125 4.21 -10.68 -0.99
N ARG A 126 4.08 -9.58 -0.26
CA ARG A 126 5.16 -8.92 0.47
C ARG A 126 5.14 -9.19 1.97
N MET A 127 4.10 -9.82 2.46
CA MET A 127 3.99 -10.20 3.86
C MET A 127 4.97 -11.34 4.17
N LYS A 128 5.43 -11.37 5.42
CA LYS A 128 6.25 -12.43 5.98
C LYS A 128 5.55 -13.00 7.20
N THR A 129 5.65 -14.31 7.36
CA THR A 129 5.18 -15.02 8.54
C THR A 129 6.34 -15.23 9.49
N VAL A 130 6.13 -14.93 10.76
CA VAL A 130 7.09 -15.13 11.85
C VAL A 130 6.36 -15.73 13.04
N THR A 131 7.06 -16.58 13.79
CA THR A 131 6.58 -17.08 15.07
C THR A 131 7.28 -16.32 16.18
N ILE A 132 6.51 -15.80 17.11
CA ILE A 132 7.02 -15.02 18.24
C ILE A 132 6.59 -15.64 19.56
N ARG A 133 7.31 -15.31 20.63
CA ARG A 133 6.89 -15.53 22.01
C ARG A 133 6.83 -14.20 22.73
N LEU A 134 5.67 -13.93 23.35
CA LEU A 134 5.40 -12.78 24.19
C LEU A 134 5.26 -13.23 25.63
N ASP A 135 5.98 -12.60 26.53
CA ASP A 135 5.84 -12.84 27.96
C ASP A 135 4.45 -12.39 28.48
N TYR A 136 3.86 -13.15 29.41
CA TYR A 136 2.55 -12.84 30.02
C TYR A 136 2.46 -11.48 30.68
N GLN A 137 3.57 -10.98 31.23
CA GLN A 137 3.64 -9.64 31.82
C GLN A 137 3.37 -8.54 30.81
N HIS A 138 3.48 -8.83 29.50
CA HIS A 138 3.31 -7.89 28.41
C HIS A 138 2.04 -8.16 27.57
N SER A 139 1.10 -8.94 28.10
CA SER A 139 -0.18 -9.27 27.43
C SER A 139 -1.00 -8.04 27.04
N GLN A 140 -0.83 -6.90 27.72
CA GLN A 140 -1.41 -5.61 27.35
C GLN A 140 -0.97 -5.11 25.95
N ARG A 141 0.14 -5.64 25.42
CA ARG A 141 0.64 -5.31 24.06
C ARG A 141 0.00 -6.15 22.96
N LEU A 142 -0.87 -7.07 23.27
CA LEU A 142 -1.59 -7.87 22.28
C LEU A 142 -2.38 -6.98 21.30
N SER A 143 -2.93 -5.84 21.77
CA SER A 143 -3.62 -4.89 20.91
C SER A 143 -2.75 -4.38 19.76
N ASP A 144 -1.48 -4.06 20.04
CA ASP A 144 -0.52 -3.56 19.03
C ASP A 144 -0.21 -4.66 18.01
N ILE A 145 -0.09 -5.90 18.46
CA ILE A 145 0.12 -7.06 17.57
C ILE A 145 -1.08 -7.25 16.63
N TYR A 146 -2.31 -7.21 17.16
CA TYR A 146 -3.52 -7.33 16.36
C TYR A 146 -3.74 -6.13 15.42
N GLU A 147 -3.21 -4.96 15.75
CA GLU A 147 -3.31 -3.79 14.89
C GLU A 147 -2.37 -3.88 13.68
N TRP A 148 -1.12 -4.34 13.90
CA TRP A 148 -0.07 -4.29 12.90
C TRP A 148 0.20 -5.63 12.19
N SER A 149 -0.49 -6.70 12.60
CA SER A 149 -0.33 -8.02 11.99
C SER A 149 -1.64 -8.80 11.94
N ARG A 150 -1.67 -9.81 11.08
CA ARG A 150 -2.64 -10.90 11.14
C ARG A 150 -2.06 -11.96 12.07
N VAL A 151 -2.81 -12.34 13.09
CA VAL A 151 -2.49 -13.46 13.96
C VAL A 151 -3.09 -14.71 13.32
N ASP A 152 -2.24 -15.61 12.84
CA ASP A 152 -2.66 -16.86 12.18
C ASP A 152 -2.90 -17.95 13.21
N GLU A 153 -2.05 -18.03 14.25
CA GLU A 153 -2.15 -19.00 15.35
C GLU A 153 -1.77 -18.34 16.68
N ILE A 154 -2.36 -18.79 17.76
CA ILE A 154 -2.03 -18.41 19.13
C ILE A 154 -2.06 -19.63 20.03
N ASP A 155 -1.01 -19.82 20.84
CA ASP A 155 -0.84 -20.91 21.76
C ASP A 155 -0.34 -20.37 23.13
N TYR A 156 -1.04 -20.74 24.21
CA TYR A 156 -0.73 -20.33 25.57
C TYR A 156 0.12 -21.42 26.24
N ARG A 157 1.40 -21.15 26.43
CA ARG A 157 2.37 -22.07 27.05
C ARG A 157 2.82 -21.57 28.41
N GLU A 158 3.44 -22.45 29.20
CA GLU A 158 3.96 -22.09 30.53
C GLU A 158 4.94 -20.90 30.46
N GLU A 159 5.74 -20.81 29.41
CA GLU A 159 6.77 -19.80 29.20
C GLU A 159 6.27 -18.49 28.57
N GLY A 160 4.98 -18.36 28.27
CA GLY A 160 4.40 -17.19 27.60
C GLY A 160 3.44 -17.54 26.46
N ILE A 161 3.02 -16.53 25.74
CA ILE A 161 2.10 -16.64 24.60
C ILE A 161 2.90 -16.78 23.33
N GLN A 162 2.80 -17.94 22.69
CA GLN A 162 3.40 -18.15 21.35
C GLN A 162 2.38 -17.80 20.28
N MET A 163 2.81 -17.04 19.26
CA MET A 163 1.93 -16.57 18.19
C MET A 163 2.64 -16.67 16.84
N THR A 164 1.90 -17.12 15.82
CA THR A 164 2.31 -17.03 14.42
C THR A 164 1.64 -15.81 13.80
N LEU A 165 2.48 -14.87 13.32
CA LEU A 165 2.07 -13.57 12.81
C LEU A 165 2.44 -13.42 11.35
N THR A 166 1.53 -12.91 10.55
CA THR A 166 1.81 -12.49 9.16
C THR A 166 1.61 -11.00 9.01
N SER A 167 2.66 -10.30 8.53
CA SER A 167 2.62 -8.85 8.32
C SER A 167 3.70 -8.39 7.33
N LEU A 168 3.63 -7.13 6.94
CA LEU A 168 4.69 -6.49 6.14
C LEU A 168 5.99 -6.37 6.95
N PRO A 169 7.17 -6.47 6.30
CA PRO A 169 8.47 -6.40 6.99
C PRO A 169 8.64 -5.14 7.84
N GLY A 170 8.14 -3.98 7.36
CA GLY A 170 8.19 -2.72 8.10
C GLY A 170 7.44 -2.79 9.44
N TYR A 171 6.23 -3.35 9.45
CA TYR A 171 5.44 -3.53 10.66
C TYR A 171 6.05 -4.58 11.60
N LEU A 172 6.63 -5.66 11.07
CA LEU A 172 7.36 -6.64 11.90
C LEU A 172 8.56 -6.01 12.57
N ASN A 173 9.33 -5.17 11.88
CA ASN A 173 10.44 -4.42 12.48
C ASN A 173 9.96 -3.45 13.56
N ARG A 174 8.82 -2.77 13.32
CA ARG A 174 8.20 -1.90 14.31
C ARG A 174 7.75 -2.67 15.55
N LEU A 175 7.14 -3.85 15.38
CA LEU A 175 6.78 -4.74 16.48
C LEU A 175 8.02 -5.16 17.28
N ARG A 176 9.11 -5.56 16.59
CA ARG A 176 10.37 -5.92 17.25
C ARG A 176 10.89 -4.78 18.13
N SER A 177 10.94 -3.58 17.61
CA SER A 177 11.43 -2.40 18.35
C SER A 177 10.52 -2.02 19.51
N HIS A 178 9.20 -2.15 19.32
CA HIS A 178 8.20 -1.73 20.30
C HIS A 178 8.03 -2.73 21.46
N LEU A 179 8.24 -4.02 21.17
CA LEU A 179 8.08 -5.11 22.13
C LEU A 179 9.40 -5.56 22.77
N ALA A 180 10.56 -5.09 22.27
CA ALA A 180 11.85 -5.42 22.87
C ALA A 180 11.95 -4.95 24.32
N PRO A 181 12.60 -5.72 25.24
CA PRO A 181 13.27 -7.01 25.05
C PRO A 181 12.37 -8.25 25.13
N ASN A 182 11.06 -8.07 25.33
CA ASN A 182 10.08 -9.12 25.67
C ASN A 182 9.50 -9.84 24.44
N PHE A 183 10.09 -9.59 23.28
CA PHE A 183 9.73 -10.18 22.02
C PHE A 183 10.86 -11.10 21.55
N THR A 184 10.60 -12.39 21.50
CA THR A 184 11.54 -13.37 20.99
C THR A 184 10.95 -13.97 19.72
N GLU A 185 11.68 -13.82 18.59
CA GLU A 185 11.35 -14.52 17.35
C GLU A 185 11.90 -15.94 17.44
N LEU A 186 11.03 -16.92 17.23
CA LEU A 186 11.41 -18.33 17.26
C LEU A 186 11.91 -18.76 15.87
N PRO A 187 12.90 -19.65 15.78
CA PRO A 187 13.33 -20.22 14.51
C PRO A 187 12.17 -20.96 13.85
N ALA A 188 12.10 -20.83 12.52
CA ALA A 188 11.10 -21.51 11.70
C ALA A 188 11.27 -23.02 11.71
#